data_3043466f4d03492b44ef2a986f395b8f
#
_entry.id   3043466f4d03492b44ef2a986f395b8f
#
_cell.length_a   1.000
_cell.length_b   1.000
_cell.length_c   1.000
_cell.angle_alpha   90.00
_cell.angle_beta   90.00
_cell.angle_gamma   90.00
#
_symmetry.space_group_name_H-M   'P 1'
#
loop_
_entity.id
_entity.type
_entity.pdbx_description
1 polymer ?
#
loop_
_entity_poly.entity_id
_entity_poly.type
_entity_poly.pdbx_seq_one_letter_code
_entity_poly.pdbx_strand_id
1 'polypeptide(L)'
;MNQTGDISILDEEVSYWKDAQIERAKRIDTNWKKEDGNSQKTKDGGCYTGTILEHLLLENLICSLNIGEHGNIKLEDGDWNDQLDMAPDKGETIPFTAFYGKNMCDIADLLEIQIEKEDRKTISVFEEMEVLLEGLKEKEPQKEVEVLKKYYEHIRFGISGKKKEIPVLELKEMLRWKGKQLLQQVRENEWIELSSKEGFFNGYYNNDGNAVDGILRDGKLRFGLTAQTFSIMSGAATDEQVQKTIHAVNNYLPDKNTGGIRLTLPLGDNTWNFGRGFALIYGEKENGGMFSHMTTMYAYALYSRGYAREGYQIIKSIYELSTNTQIAQIYPGVPEYISSRGRGMYSYVTGAGSWTIFLMLTQVYGIRGQLGDLLIEPKLVKEQYDSGEVLTVDTLFAEKEVCVSFYNRKYLDYGEYQLGELSINGEVWKNQINSTSVVLHQAELEEKLIAGRKNQICIELVERKG
;
A
#
# COMPACT_ATOMS: atom_id res chain seq x y z
N MET A 1 -2.24 10.14 13.33
CA MET A 1 -1.66 9.23 14.33
C MET A 1 -0.12 9.22 14.30
N ASN A 2 0.53 8.78 13.22
CA ASN A 2 1.99 8.63 13.26
C ASN A 2 2.76 9.94 13.53
N GLN A 3 2.33 11.07 12.97
CA GLN A 3 3.01 12.34 13.21
C GLN A 3 2.67 13.03 14.53
N THR A 4 1.46 12.82 15.04
CA THR A 4 0.94 13.53 16.21
C THR A 4 0.93 12.70 17.49
N GLY A 5 0.97 11.36 17.38
CA GLY A 5 0.76 10.45 18.49
C GLY A 5 -0.69 10.36 18.95
N ASP A 6 -1.57 11.16 18.39
CA ASP A 6 -2.99 11.17 18.73
C ASP A 6 -3.71 9.99 18.10
N ILE A 7 -4.15 9.06 18.95
CA ILE A 7 -4.93 7.89 18.55
C ILE A 7 -6.43 8.10 18.78
N SER A 8 -6.86 9.20 19.40
CA SER A 8 -8.27 9.50 19.69
C SER A 8 -9.10 9.68 18.42
N ILE A 9 -8.47 10.00 17.29
CA ILE A 9 -9.11 10.05 15.97
C ILE A 9 -9.86 8.76 15.63
N LEU A 10 -9.43 7.61 16.16
CA LEU A 10 -10.11 6.33 15.92
C LEU A 10 -11.51 6.28 16.56
N ASP A 11 -11.76 7.13 17.55
CA ASP A 11 -13.03 7.23 18.28
C ASP A 11 -13.95 8.33 17.74
N GLU A 12 -13.49 9.14 16.78
CA GLU A 12 -14.34 10.16 16.15
C GLU A 12 -15.50 9.49 15.41
N GLU A 13 -16.73 9.96 15.68
CA GLU A 13 -17.92 9.44 15.00
C GLU A 13 -18.20 10.18 13.71
N VAL A 14 -18.37 9.43 12.63
CA VAL A 14 -18.73 9.92 11.30
C VAL A 14 -19.91 9.14 10.73
N SER A 15 -20.68 9.76 9.84
CA SER A 15 -21.81 9.11 9.19
C SER A 15 -21.32 8.15 8.10
N TYR A 16 -22.00 7.04 7.94
CA TYR A 16 -21.81 6.16 6.80
C TYR A 16 -22.48 6.71 5.54
N TRP A 17 -21.80 6.57 4.43
CA TRP A 17 -22.45 6.65 3.13
C TRP A 17 -23.48 5.51 3.03
N LYS A 18 -24.65 5.80 2.44
CA LYS A 18 -25.65 4.74 2.21
C LYS A 18 -25.07 3.75 1.20
N ASP A 19 -24.49 2.70 1.72
CA ASP A 19 -23.77 1.86 0.97
C ASP A 19 -24.23 0.89 0.32
N ALA A 20 -23.38 0.80 -0.30
CA ALA A 20 -22.90 0.06 -1.33
C ALA A 20 -22.46 -1.33 -0.95
N GLN A 21 -23.36 -2.10 -0.77
CA GLN A 21 -23.14 -3.51 -0.91
C GLN A 21 -22.83 -3.81 -2.36
N ILE A 22 -21.91 -4.71 -2.61
CA ILE A 22 -21.52 -5.14 -3.96
C ILE A 22 -22.74 -5.51 -4.81
N GLU A 23 -23.69 -6.27 -4.23
CA GLU A 23 -24.96 -6.57 -4.92
C GLU A 23 -25.82 -5.33 -5.19
N ARG A 24 -25.77 -4.36 -4.31
CA ARG A 24 -26.57 -3.14 -4.43
C ARG A 24 -25.97 -2.13 -5.39
N ALA A 25 -24.66 -2.06 -5.49
CA ALA A 25 -23.98 -1.26 -6.51
C ALA A 25 -24.38 -1.68 -7.94
N LYS A 26 -24.75 -2.94 -8.11
CA LYS A 26 -25.24 -3.50 -9.38
C LYS A 26 -26.75 -3.38 -9.58
N ARG A 27 -27.50 -2.86 -8.60
CA ARG A 27 -28.98 -2.75 -8.66
C ARG A 27 -29.42 -1.31 -8.43
N ILE A 28 -30.41 -0.88 -9.20
CA ILE A 28 -31.05 0.41 -8.98
C ILE A 28 -31.98 0.26 -7.76
N ASP A 29 -31.75 1.06 -6.72
CA ASP A 29 -32.69 1.20 -5.61
C ASP A 29 -33.89 2.06 -6.07
N THR A 30 -34.94 1.43 -6.51
CA THR A 30 -36.16 2.09 -7.00
C THR A 30 -36.95 2.81 -5.91
N ASN A 31 -36.61 2.59 -4.64
CA ASN A 31 -37.25 3.25 -3.50
C ASN A 31 -36.50 4.49 -3.05
N TRP A 32 -35.28 4.72 -3.53
CA TRP A 32 -34.49 5.89 -3.17
C TRP A 32 -35.10 7.16 -3.77
N LYS A 33 -35.19 8.19 -2.93
CA LYS A 33 -35.60 9.54 -3.31
C LYS A 33 -34.50 10.53 -2.92
N LYS A 34 -34.41 11.65 -3.63
CA LYS A 34 -33.39 12.68 -3.36
C LYS A 34 -33.44 13.17 -1.92
N GLU A 35 -34.64 13.23 -1.32
CA GLU A 35 -34.86 13.66 0.05
C GLU A 35 -34.30 12.69 1.09
N ASP A 36 -34.11 11.40 0.72
CA ASP A 36 -33.53 10.40 1.61
C ASP A 36 -32.03 10.64 1.84
N GLY A 37 -31.39 11.40 0.93
CA GLY A 37 -29.96 11.67 0.97
C GLY A 37 -29.12 10.40 0.78
N ASN A 38 -27.84 10.51 1.08
CA ASN A 38 -26.86 9.44 0.87
C ASN A 38 -26.33 8.83 2.18
N SER A 39 -26.83 9.25 3.33
CA SER A 39 -26.39 8.71 4.62
C SER A 39 -27.13 7.42 4.97
N GLN A 40 -26.41 6.47 5.58
CA GLN A 40 -26.98 5.22 6.08
C GLN A 40 -28.04 5.53 7.15
N LYS A 41 -29.22 4.96 6.97
CA LYS A 41 -30.34 5.11 7.90
C LYS A 41 -30.45 3.91 8.84
N THR A 42 -30.90 4.20 10.06
CA THR A 42 -31.42 3.19 10.97
C THR A 42 -32.87 2.82 10.59
N LYS A 43 -33.36 1.69 11.09
CA LYS A 43 -34.73 1.22 10.82
C LYS A 43 -35.80 2.19 11.29
N ASP A 44 -35.51 3.03 12.27
CA ASP A 44 -36.39 4.10 12.75
C ASP A 44 -36.26 5.42 11.99
N GLY A 45 -35.38 5.46 10.96
CA GLY A 45 -35.19 6.59 10.06
C GLY A 45 -34.12 7.60 10.49
N GLY A 46 -33.46 7.41 11.63
CA GLY A 46 -32.32 8.22 12.06
C GLY A 46 -31.10 8.02 11.16
N CYS A 47 -30.16 8.97 11.18
CA CYS A 47 -28.84 8.80 10.55
C CYS A 47 -27.93 8.03 11.52
N TYR A 48 -27.27 6.98 11.04
CA TYR A 48 -26.30 6.24 11.84
C TYR A 48 -24.93 6.88 11.76
N THR A 49 -24.23 6.94 12.88
CA THR A 49 -22.83 7.31 13.00
C THR A 49 -22.05 6.19 13.70
N GLY A 50 -20.86 5.92 13.21
CA GLY A 50 -19.92 5.00 13.81
C GLY A 50 -18.54 5.62 13.93
N THR A 51 -17.68 5.04 14.73
CA THR A 51 -16.32 5.50 14.90
C THR A 51 -15.49 5.27 13.64
N ILE A 52 -14.42 6.04 13.42
CA ILE A 52 -13.48 5.79 12.33
C ILE A 52 -12.92 4.36 12.39
N LEU A 53 -12.66 3.85 13.61
CA LEU A 53 -12.26 2.45 13.79
C LEU A 53 -13.33 1.47 13.28
N GLU A 54 -14.61 1.74 13.54
CA GLU A 54 -15.73 0.92 13.05
C GLU A 54 -15.77 0.91 11.50
N HIS A 55 -15.54 2.06 10.87
CA HIS A 55 -15.45 2.16 9.39
C HIS A 55 -14.30 1.33 8.84
N LEU A 56 -13.10 1.44 9.43
CA LEU A 56 -11.95 0.64 9.04
C LEU A 56 -12.20 -0.87 9.17
N LEU A 57 -12.85 -1.27 10.26
CA LEU A 57 -13.22 -2.67 10.46
C LEU A 57 -14.20 -3.15 9.40
N LEU A 58 -15.27 -2.40 9.16
CA LEU A 58 -16.31 -2.79 8.20
C LEU A 58 -15.75 -2.99 6.79
N GLU A 59 -14.98 -2.03 6.28
CA GLU A 59 -14.37 -2.10 4.96
C GLU A 59 -13.48 -3.34 4.81
N ASN A 60 -12.61 -3.55 5.77
CA ASN A 60 -11.65 -4.66 5.71
C ASN A 60 -12.33 -6.03 5.91
N LEU A 61 -13.36 -6.13 6.76
CA LEU A 61 -14.13 -7.36 6.95
C LEU A 61 -14.88 -7.76 5.67
N ILE A 62 -15.59 -6.82 5.03
CA ILE A 62 -16.33 -7.09 3.81
C ILE A 62 -15.41 -7.60 2.71
N CYS A 63 -14.30 -6.92 2.46
CA CYS A 63 -13.37 -7.34 1.42
C CYS A 63 -12.70 -8.69 1.73
N SER A 64 -12.27 -8.90 2.98
CA SER A 64 -11.57 -10.12 3.38
C SER A 64 -12.44 -11.39 3.40
N LEU A 65 -13.77 -11.24 3.43
CA LEU A 65 -14.73 -12.36 3.36
C LEU A 65 -15.27 -12.59 1.94
N ASN A 66 -14.99 -11.68 0.99
CA ASN A 66 -15.42 -11.84 -0.40
C ASN A 66 -14.38 -12.65 -1.20
N ILE A 67 -14.29 -13.93 -0.89
CA ILE A 67 -13.26 -14.84 -1.40
C ILE A 67 -13.76 -15.66 -2.59
N GLY A 68 -12.90 -15.83 -3.59
CA GLY A 68 -13.15 -16.63 -4.79
C GLY A 68 -12.76 -18.10 -4.63
N GLU A 69 -12.82 -18.84 -5.74
CA GLU A 69 -12.61 -20.31 -5.78
C GLU A 69 -11.17 -20.71 -5.42
N HIS A 70 -10.18 -19.84 -5.68
CA HIS A 70 -8.76 -20.09 -5.42
C HIS A 70 -8.29 -19.56 -4.05
N GLY A 71 -9.21 -18.96 -3.26
CA GLY A 71 -8.90 -18.46 -1.92
C GLY A 71 -8.39 -17.03 -1.88
N ASN A 72 -8.47 -16.30 -2.97
CA ASN A 72 -8.13 -14.89 -3.04
C ASN A 72 -9.39 -14.01 -3.04
N ILE A 73 -9.23 -12.72 -2.74
CA ILE A 73 -10.32 -11.75 -2.80
C ILE A 73 -10.83 -11.65 -4.24
N LYS A 74 -12.14 -11.60 -4.42
CA LYS A 74 -12.76 -11.43 -5.73
C LYS A 74 -12.40 -10.07 -6.33
N LEU A 75 -12.14 -10.07 -7.65
CA LEU A 75 -11.83 -8.87 -8.41
C LEU A 75 -13.05 -7.97 -8.62
N GLU A 76 -14.23 -8.56 -8.79
CA GLU A 76 -15.48 -7.88 -9.10
C GLU A 76 -15.35 -6.99 -10.36
N ASP A 77 -15.51 -5.67 -10.20
CA ASP A 77 -15.44 -4.69 -11.29
C ASP A 77 -14.06 -3.96 -11.31
N GLY A 78 -13.04 -4.54 -10.70
CA GLY A 78 -11.66 -4.02 -10.65
C GLY A 78 -11.07 -3.97 -9.25
N ASP A 79 -9.77 -3.77 -9.18
CA ASP A 79 -9.02 -3.52 -7.95
C ASP A 79 -8.37 -2.12 -8.00
N TRP A 80 -7.09 -1.99 -7.61
CA TRP A 80 -6.30 -0.79 -7.82
C TRP A 80 -6.30 -0.34 -9.29
N ASN A 81 -6.40 -1.30 -10.22
CA ASN A 81 -6.54 -1.06 -11.64
C ASN A 81 -8.02 -1.20 -12.06
N ASP A 82 -8.71 -0.08 -12.18
CA ASP A 82 -10.13 0.01 -12.55
C ASP A 82 -10.46 -0.45 -13.98
N GLN A 83 -9.44 -0.80 -14.76
CA GLN A 83 -9.63 -1.34 -16.11
C GLN A 83 -9.73 -2.88 -16.15
N LEU A 84 -9.69 -3.54 -15.00
CA LEU A 84 -9.88 -4.98 -14.84
C LEU A 84 -11.35 -5.31 -14.55
N ASP A 85 -12.26 -4.83 -15.38
CA ASP A 85 -13.70 -4.74 -15.15
C ASP A 85 -14.54 -5.79 -15.88
N MET A 86 -13.90 -6.83 -16.44
CA MET A 86 -14.57 -7.85 -17.23
C MET A 86 -14.50 -9.26 -16.61
N ALA A 87 -14.27 -9.35 -15.29
CA ALA A 87 -14.19 -10.61 -14.56
C ALA A 87 -15.05 -10.62 -13.28
N PRO A 88 -16.35 -10.22 -13.34
CA PRO A 88 -17.16 -10.01 -12.14
C PRO A 88 -17.56 -11.30 -11.42
N ASP A 89 -17.57 -12.46 -12.09
CA ASP A 89 -18.09 -13.68 -11.49
C ASP A 89 -17.02 -14.53 -10.82
N LYS A 90 -15.89 -14.78 -11.52
CA LYS A 90 -14.81 -15.66 -11.07
C LYS A 90 -13.46 -14.97 -10.98
N GLY A 91 -13.37 -13.70 -11.32
CA GLY A 91 -12.13 -12.93 -11.19
C GLY A 91 -11.68 -12.85 -9.75
N GLU A 92 -10.38 -13.03 -9.53
CA GLU A 92 -9.74 -12.87 -8.23
C GLU A 92 -8.50 -11.97 -8.35
N THR A 93 -8.19 -11.23 -7.28
CA THR A 93 -7.07 -10.29 -7.21
C THR A 93 -6.09 -10.69 -6.11
N ILE A 94 -4.88 -11.03 -6.50
CA ILE A 94 -3.78 -11.31 -5.58
C ILE A 94 -3.23 -10.01 -4.96
N PRO A 95 -3.07 -8.89 -5.73
CA PRO A 95 -2.73 -7.60 -5.16
C PRO A 95 -3.59 -7.21 -3.95
N PHE A 96 -4.92 -7.26 -4.08
CA PHE A 96 -5.80 -6.88 -2.98
C PHE A 96 -5.87 -7.94 -1.87
N THR A 97 -5.69 -9.22 -2.19
CA THR A 97 -5.54 -10.26 -1.16
C THR A 97 -4.34 -9.96 -0.26
N ALA A 98 -3.20 -9.59 -0.85
CA ALA A 98 -2.01 -9.18 -0.11
C ALA A 98 -2.23 -7.87 0.66
N PHE A 99 -2.88 -6.88 0.04
CA PHE A 99 -3.16 -5.58 0.64
C PHE A 99 -4.09 -5.68 1.85
N TYR A 100 -5.24 -6.33 1.70
CA TYR A 100 -6.19 -6.51 2.80
C TYR A 100 -5.64 -7.44 3.89
N GLY A 101 -4.83 -8.44 3.52
CA GLY A 101 -4.10 -9.24 4.51
C GLY A 101 -3.20 -8.39 5.40
N LYS A 102 -2.47 -7.44 4.81
CA LYS A 102 -1.65 -6.47 5.57
C LYS A 102 -2.52 -5.52 6.40
N ASN A 103 -3.58 -4.95 5.82
CA ASN A 103 -4.48 -4.05 6.54
C ASN A 103 -5.08 -4.68 7.80
N MET A 104 -5.51 -5.94 7.72
CA MET A 104 -6.02 -6.68 8.89
C MET A 104 -4.98 -6.79 10.00
N CYS A 105 -3.71 -7.04 9.63
CA CYS A 105 -2.61 -7.05 10.60
C CYS A 105 -2.37 -5.65 11.18
N ASP A 106 -2.42 -4.60 10.36
CA ASP A 106 -2.20 -3.22 10.81
C ASP A 106 -3.31 -2.73 11.75
N ILE A 107 -4.58 -3.10 11.48
CA ILE A 107 -5.68 -2.80 12.39
C ILE A 107 -5.48 -3.55 13.72
N ALA A 108 -5.01 -4.79 13.69
CA ALA A 108 -4.68 -5.54 14.91
C ALA A 108 -3.56 -4.85 15.71
N ASP A 109 -2.56 -4.27 15.03
CA ASP A 109 -1.50 -3.49 15.69
C ASP A 109 -2.05 -2.17 16.28
N LEU A 110 -2.99 -1.49 15.61
CA LEU A 110 -3.68 -0.32 16.17
C LEU A 110 -4.47 -0.67 17.43
N LEU A 111 -5.19 -1.79 17.44
CA LEU A 111 -5.90 -2.27 18.64
C LEU A 111 -4.93 -2.59 19.78
N GLU A 112 -3.75 -3.13 19.49
CA GLU A 112 -2.70 -3.37 20.49
C GLU A 112 -2.23 -2.05 21.14
N ILE A 113 -2.01 -1.01 20.33
CA ILE A 113 -1.67 0.34 20.82
C ILE A 113 -2.78 0.91 21.73
N GLN A 114 -4.05 0.74 21.39
CA GLN A 114 -5.15 1.18 22.24
C GLN A 114 -5.22 0.40 23.57
N ILE A 115 -4.93 -0.90 23.56
CA ILE A 115 -4.83 -1.70 24.79
C ILE A 115 -3.69 -1.16 25.67
N GLU A 116 -2.51 -0.92 25.09
CA GLU A 116 -1.31 -0.50 25.83
C GLU A 116 -1.41 0.94 26.37
N LYS A 117 -1.88 1.87 25.53
CA LYS A 117 -1.93 3.30 25.89
C LYS A 117 -3.16 3.70 26.70
N GLU A 118 -4.31 3.06 26.48
CA GLU A 118 -5.62 3.47 27.03
C GLU A 118 -6.25 2.43 27.95
N ASP A 119 -5.63 1.25 28.13
CA ASP A 119 -6.21 0.09 28.83
C ASP A 119 -7.59 -0.31 28.27
N ARG A 120 -7.78 -0.12 26.96
CA ARG A 120 -9.05 -0.37 26.29
C ARG A 120 -9.44 -1.84 26.37
N LYS A 121 -10.66 -2.13 26.84
CA LYS A 121 -11.15 -3.51 27.02
C LYS A 121 -12.12 -3.93 25.93
N THR A 122 -12.93 -2.99 25.45
CA THR A 122 -13.95 -3.22 24.42
C THR A 122 -13.95 -2.10 23.39
N ILE A 123 -14.51 -2.39 22.23
CA ILE A 123 -14.91 -1.41 21.23
C ILE A 123 -16.39 -1.58 20.92
N SER A 124 -17.04 -0.46 20.59
CA SER A 124 -18.46 -0.43 20.28
C SER A 124 -18.66 -0.41 18.77
N VAL A 125 -19.39 -1.38 18.22
CA VAL A 125 -19.71 -1.49 16.79
C VAL A 125 -21.21 -1.69 16.60
N PHE A 126 -21.75 -1.40 15.41
CA PHE A 126 -23.15 -1.69 15.13
C PHE A 126 -23.44 -3.21 15.18
N GLU A 127 -24.64 -3.54 15.69
CA GLU A 127 -25.02 -4.92 16.05
C GLU A 127 -24.86 -5.91 14.87
N GLU A 128 -25.19 -5.50 13.65
CA GLU A 128 -25.14 -6.36 12.48
C GLU A 128 -23.71 -6.74 12.05
N MET A 129 -22.67 -6.00 12.49
CA MET A 129 -21.27 -6.35 12.24
C MET A 129 -20.87 -7.68 12.89
N GLU A 130 -21.58 -8.13 13.92
CA GLU A 130 -21.31 -9.43 14.56
C GLU A 130 -21.35 -10.58 13.56
N VAL A 131 -22.23 -10.52 12.56
CA VAL A 131 -22.30 -11.54 11.50
C VAL A 131 -20.98 -11.65 10.73
N LEU A 132 -20.34 -10.51 10.43
CA LEU A 132 -19.04 -10.50 9.74
C LEU A 132 -17.92 -11.03 10.64
N LEU A 133 -17.94 -10.68 11.93
CA LEU A 133 -16.97 -11.17 12.91
C LEU A 133 -17.07 -12.69 13.11
N GLU A 134 -18.26 -13.26 13.07
CA GLU A 134 -18.45 -14.72 13.06
C GLU A 134 -17.80 -15.34 11.80
N GLY A 135 -17.89 -14.66 10.66
CA GLY A 135 -17.29 -15.10 9.41
C GLY A 135 -15.79 -15.25 9.46
N LEU A 136 -15.10 -14.44 10.29
CA LEU A 136 -13.65 -14.59 10.48
C LEU A 136 -13.24 -15.93 11.11
N LYS A 137 -14.16 -16.64 11.74
CA LYS A 137 -13.93 -17.97 12.35
C LYS A 137 -14.06 -19.09 11.34
N GLU A 138 -14.62 -18.80 10.16
CA GLU A 138 -14.76 -19.78 9.08
C GLU A 138 -13.41 -20.02 8.39
N LYS A 139 -13.26 -21.23 7.83
CA LYS A 139 -12.03 -21.63 7.12
C LYS A 139 -12.27 -22.02 5.68
N GLU A 140 -13.53 -22.08 5.28
CA GLU A 140 -13.95 -22.49 3.94
C GLU A 140 -14.43 -21.27 3.16
N PRO A 141 -13.85 -20.94 2.00
CA PRO A 141 -14.21 -19.78 1.20
C PRO A 141 -15.71 -19.63 0.92
N GLN A 142 -16.40 -20.75 0.62
CA GLN A 142 -17.84 -20.74 0.36
C GLN A 142 -18.64 -20.29 1.57
N LYS A 143 -18.24 -20.68 2.78
CA LYS A 143 -18.91 -20.28 4.03
C LYS A 143 -18.66 -18.80 4.35
N GLU A 144 -17.48 -18.29 4.07
CA GLU A 144 -17.18 -16.86 4.21
C GLU A 144 -18.10 -16.02 3.33
N VAL A 145 -18.27 -16.39 2.07
CA VAL A 145 -19.19 -15.72 1.14
C VAL A 145 -20.67 -15.84 1.58
N GLU A 146 -21.07 -16.99 2.15
CA GLU A 146 -22.41 -17.14 2.71
C GLU A 146 -22.66 -16.20 3.90
N VAL A 147 -21.67 -16.03 4.76
CA VAL A 147 -21.73 -15.05 5.87
C VAL A 147 -21.89 -13.63 5.32
N LEU A 148 -21.13 -13.27 4.30
CA LEU A 148 -21.22 -11.96 3.67
C LEU A 148 -22.62 -11.72 3.06
N LYS A 149 -23.20 -12.71 2.39
CA LYS A 149 -24.58 -12.65 1.87
C LYS A 149 -25.60 -12.46 3.01
N LYS A 150 -25.44 -13.20 4.09
CA LYS A 150 -26.30 -13.07 5.28
C LYS A 150 -26.21 -11.68 5.88
N TYR A 151 -25.01 -11.09 5.95
CA TYR A 151 -24.83 -9.71 6.40
C TYR A 151 -25.58 -8.73 5.49
N TYR A 152 -25.46 -8.85 4.16
CA TYR A 152 -26.16 -7.98 3.22
C TYR A 152 -27.68 -8.07 3.32
N GLU A 153 -28.21 -9.25 3.58
CA GLU A 153 -29.67 -9.42 3.83
C GLU A 153 -30.11 -8.67 5.10
N HIS A 154 -29.29 -8.72 6.16
CA HIS A 154 -29.61 -8.04 7.42
C HIS A 154 -29.64 -6.51 7.31
N ILE A 155 -28.79 -5.93 6.50
CA ILE A 155 -28.66 -4.47 6.37
C ILE A 155 -29.42 -3.90 5.18
N ARG A 156 -30.11 -4.74 4.39
CA ARG A 156 -30.75 -4.36 3.12
C ARG A 156 -31.65 -3.13 3.21
N PHE A 157 -32.40 -3.00 4.29
CA PHE A 157 -33.38 -1.91 4.50
C PHE A 157 -32.99 -0.94 5.62
N GLY A 158 -31.77 -0.97 6.04
CA GLY A 158 -31.24 -0.19 7.15
C GLY A 158 -30.73 -1.07 8.29
N ILE A 159 -29.94 -0.46 9.14
CA ILE A 159 -29.36 -1.12 10.32
C ILE A 159 -30.22 -0.86 11.55
N SER A 160 -30.07 -1.67 12.60
CA SER A 160 -30.86 -1.53 13.85
C SER A 160 -30.60 -0.22 14.57
N GLY A 161 -29.40 0.34 14.41
CA GLY A 161 -28.93 1.48 15.19
C GLY A 161 -28.41 1.12 16.57
N LYS A 162 -28.51 -0.16 16.98
CA LYS A 162 -27.96 -0.64 18.23
C LYS A 162 -26.46 -0.90 18.10
N LYS A 163 -25.74 -0.66 19.18
CA LYS A 163 -24.31 -0.94 19.29
C LYS A 163 -24.07 -2.18 20.16
N LYS A 164 -23.00 -2.89 19.87
CA LYS A 164 -22.52 -4.06 20.59
C LYS A 164 -21.07 -3.86 20.99
N GLU A 165 -20.77 -4.21 22.24
CA GLU A 165 -19.41 -4.20 22.77
C GLU A 165 -18.67 -5.50 22.38
N ILE A 166 -17.52 -5.35 21.73
CA ILE A 166 -16.65 -6.45 21.32
C ILE A 166 -15.37 -6.41 22.15
N PRO A 167 -14.96 -7.52 22.80
CA PRO A 167 -13.67 -7.59 23.49
C PRO A 167 -12.51 -7.31 22.53
N VAL A 168 -11.73 -6.25 22.80
CA VAL A 168 -10.68 -5.78 21.89
C VAL A 168 -9.58 -6.81 21.70
N LEU A 169 -9.24 -7.59 22.72
CA LEU A 169 -8.21 -8.62 22.65
C LEU A 169 -8.62 -9.77 21.71
N GLU A 170 -9.88 -10.23 21.80
CA GLU A 170 -10.41 -11.28 20.89
C GLU A 170 -10.42 -10.77 19.45
N LEU A 171 -10.91 -9.56 19.23
CA LEU A 171 -10.94 -8.94 17.89
C LEU A 171 -9.54 -8.82 17.30
N LYS A 172 -8.57 -8.31 18.05
CA LYS A 172 -7.17 -8.22 17.65
C LYS A 172 -6.62 -9.56 17.14
N GLU A 173 -6.83 -10.62 17.90
CA GLU A 173 -6.35 -11.96 17.53
C GLU A 173 -7.05 -12.51 16.28
N MET A 174 -8.36 -12.29 16.14
CA MET A 174 -9.10 -12.71 14.94
C MET A 174 -8.60 -11.99 13.67
N LEU A 175 -8.42 -10.67 13.74
CA LEU A 175 -7.93 -9.86 12.62
C LEU A 175 -6.51 -10.28 12.22
N ARG A 176 -5.63 -10.44 13.20
CA ARG A 176 -4.23 -10.86 12.97
C ARG A 176 -4.16 -12.25 12.35
N TRP A 177 -5.02 -13.17 12.81
CA TRP A 177 -5.11 -14.50 12.24
C TRP A 177 -5.57 -14.45 10.78
N LYS A 178 -6.67 -13.76 10.47
CA LYS A 178 -7.19 -13.64 9.11
C LYS A 178 -6.19 -12.95 8.18
N GLY A 179 -5.57 -11.87 8.63
CA GLY A 179 -4.53 -11.18 7.86
C GLY A 179 -3.36 -12.10 7.49
N LYS A 180 -2.86 -12.87 8.47
CA LYS A 180 -1.80 -13.86 8.22
C LYS A 180 -2.23 -14.97 7.26
N GLN A 181 -3.49 -15.42 7.32
CA GLN A 181 -4.02 -16.43 6.39
C GLN A 181 -4.01 -15.90 4.94
N LEU A 182 -4.47 -14.68 4.70
CA LEU A 182 -4.46 -14.06 3.38
C LEU A 182 -3.04 -13.88 2.85
N LEU A 183 -2.09 -13.41 3.69
CA LEU A 183 -0.69 -13.26 3.30
C LEU A 183 -0.03 -14.61 3.00
N GLN A 184 -0.38 -15.65 3.76
CA GLN A 184 0.13 -17.01 3.52
C GLN A 184 -0.45 -17.60 2.23
N GLN A 185 -1.75 -17.38 1.96
CA GLN A 185 -2.40 -17.78 0.70
C GLN A 185 -1.61 -17.25 -0.50
N VAL A 186 -1.29 -15.96 -0.51
CA VAL A 186 -0.50 -15.33 -1.58
C VAL A 186 0.90 -15.95 -1.66
N ARG A 187 1.57 -16.09 -0.53
CA ARG A 187 2.95 -16.59 -0.44
C ARG A 187 3.12 -17.98 -1.02
N GLU A 188 2.19 -18.89 -0.70
CA GLU A 188 2.35 -20.31 -0.95
C GLU A 188 1.65 -20.79 -2.23
N ASN A 189 0.48 -20.20 -2.53
CA ASN A 189 -0.35 -20.71 -3.62
C ASN A 189 -0.24 -19.89 -4.91
N GLU A 190 0.22 -18.64 -4.83
CA GLU A 190 0.30 -17.77 -6.00
C GLU A 190 1.75 -17.59 -6.51
N TRP A 191 2.72 -18.25 -5.89
CA TRP A 191 4.12 -18.20 -6.30
C TRP A 191 4.38 -19.11 -7.50
N ILE A 192 5.01 -18.56 -8.54
CA ILE A 192 5.42 -19.26 -9.76
C ILE A 192 6.94 -19.24 -9.85
N GLU A 193 7.56 -20.39 -9.65
CA GLU A 193 9.00 -20.58 -9.78
C GLU A 193 9.35 -20.74 -11.26
N LEU A 194 10.26 -19.91 -11.79
CA LEU A 194 10.77 -20.03 -13.15
C LEU A 194 12.10 -20.78 -13.20
N SER A 195 12.95 -20.51 -12.23
CA SER A 195 14.28 -21.11 -12.10
C SER A 195 14.76 -20.98 -10.66
N SER A 196 15.95 -21.49 -10.36
CA SER A 196 16.58 -21.30 -9.04
C SER A 196 16.84 -19.82 -8.69
N LYS A 197 16.78 -18.92 -9.67
CA LYS A 197 17.09 -17.49 -9.49
C LYS A 197 15.91 -16.56 -9.80
N GLU A 198 14.84 -17.06 -10.41
CA GLU A 198 13.74 -16.24 -10.91
C GLU A 198 12.40 -16.84 -10.56
N GLY A 199 11.48 -16.01 -10.21
CA GLY A 199 10.09 -16.34 -9.96
C GLY A 199 9.25 -15.08 -9.79
N PHE A 200 7.95 -15.22 -9.78
CA PHE A 200 7.02 -14.12 -9.61
C PHE A 200 5.68 -14.63 -9.06
N PHE A 201 4.83 -13.72 -8.61
CA PHE A 201 3.48 -14.03 -8.16
C PHE A 201 2.50 -13.92 -9.33
N ASN A 202 1.57 -14.88 -9.44
CA ASN A 202 0.36 -14.71 -10.23
C ASN A 202 -0.37 -13.45 -9.73
N GLY A 203 -0.89 -12.63 -10.63
CA GLY A 203 -1.59 -11.40 -10.27
C GLY A 203 -3.09 -11.57 -10.16
N TYR A 204 -3.67 -12.43 -11.00
CA TYR A 204 -5.11 -12.45 -11.15
C TYR A 204 -5.62 -13.81 -11.66
N TYR A 205 -6.90 -14.04 -11.39
CA TYR A 205 -7.70 -15.01 -12.11
C TYR A 205 -8.75 -14.27 -12.96
N ASN A 206 -8.97 -14.73 -14.18
CA ASN A 206 -9.95 -14.15 -15.09
C ASN A 206 -11.36 -14.68 -14.82
N ASN A 207 -12.35 -14.22 -15.59
CA ASN A 207 -13.76 -14.63 -15.40
C ASN A 207 -14.05 -16.10 -15.70
N ASP A 208 -13.12 -16.82 -16.36
CA ASP A 208 -13.19 -18.27 -16.55
C ASP A 208 -12.57 -19.07 -15.39
N GLY A 209 -11.98 -18.36 -14.40
CA GLY A 209 -11.26 -18.97 -13.28
C GLY A 209 -9.84 -19.44 -13.64
N ASN A 210 -9.26 -18.95 -14.74
CA ASN A 210 -7.89 -19.29 -15.12
C ASN A 210 -6.91 -18.22 -14.65
N ALA A 211 -5.72 -18.64 -14.18
CA ALA A 211 -4.65 -17.72 -13.86
C ALA A 211 -4.27 -16.86 -15.07
N VAL A 212 -4.14 -15.55 -14.87
CA VAL A 212 -3.78 -14.59 -15.90
C VAL A 212 -2.28 -14.62 -16.15
N ASP A 213 -1.48 -14.67 -15.10
CA ASP A 213 -0.02 -14.73 -15.17
C ASP A 213 0.49 -16.18 -15.20
N GLY A 214 1.67 -16.39 -15.75
CA GLY A 214 2.26 -17.73 -15.84
C GLY A 214 3.07 -17.98 -17.11
N ILE A 215 3.39 -19.26 -17.32
CA ILE A 215 4.02 -19.75 -18.55
C ILE A 215 2.91 -20.30 -19.45
N LEU A 216 2.74 -19.67 -20.61
CA LEU A 216 1.73 -20.05 -21.58
C LEU A 216 2.08 -21.38 -22.27
N ARG A 217 1.08 -22.01 -22.91
CA ARG A 217 1.28 -23.27 -23.66
C ARG A 217 2.29 -23.17 -24.79
N ASP A 218 2.49 -21.97 -25.36
CA ASP A 218 3.51 -21.69 -26.38
C ASP A 218 4.88 -21.33 -25.79
N GLY A 219 5.06 -21.45 -24.47
CA GLY A 219 6.28 -21.15 -23.75
C GLY A 219 6.53 -19.67 -23.48
N LYS A 220 5.62 -18.77 -23.89
CA LYS A 220 5.73 -17.35 -23.55
C LYS A 220 5.40 -17.09 -22.10
N LEU A 221 6.11 -16.13 -21.54
CA LEU A 221 5.89 -15.67 -20.18
C LEU A 221 4.84 -14.56 -20.16
N ARG A 222 4.01 -14.56 -19.13
CA ARG A 222 3.02 -13.53 -18.86
C ARG A 222 3.04 -13.19 -17.38
N PHE A 223 3.35 -11.97 -17.04
CA PHE A 223 3.15 -11.44 -15.69
C PHE A 223 3.17 -9.91 -15.67
N GLY A 224 2.60 -9.37 -14.58
CA GLY A 224 2.52 -7.94 -14.33
C GLY A 224 3.24 -7.50 -13.05
N LEU A 225 3.56 -6.21 -12.99
CA LEU A 225 4.26 -5.58 -11.86
C LEU A 225 3.38 -5.44 -10.61
N THR A 226 2.05 -5.33 -10.78
CA THR A 226 1.12 -5.01 -9.69
C THR A 226 1.18 -6.06 -8.58
N ALA A 227 1.06 -7.34 -8.92
CA ALA A 227 1.13 -8.43 -7.93
C ALA A 227 2.47 -8.46 -7.19
N GLN A 228 3.57 -8.23 -7.91
CA GLN A 228 4.91 -8.20 -7.33
C GLN A 228 5.00 -7.08 -6.29
N THR A 229 4.52 -5.89 -6.66
CA THR A 229 4.52 -4.72 -5.80
C THR A 229 3.77 -4.96 -4.49
N PHE A 230 2.53 -5.42 -4.58
CA PHE A 230 1.69 -5.65 -3.40
C PHE A 230 2.18 -6.82 -2.55
N SER A 231 2.66 -7.91 -3.16
CA SER A 231 3.20 -9.06 -2.41
C SER A 231 4.48 -8.71 -1.65
N ILE A 232 5.34 -7.86 -2.20
CA ILE A 232 6.55 -7.36 -1.52
C ILE A 232 6.17 -6.37 -0.41
N MET A 233 5.34 -5.39 -0.71
CA MET A 233 4.96 -4.30 0.20
C MET A 233 4.18 -4.80 1.42
N SER A 234 3.31 -5.78 1.24
CA SER A 234 2.51 -6.38 2.32
C SER A 234 3.31 -7.30 3.24
N GLY A 235 4.48 -7.77 2.81
CA GLY A 235 5.24 -8.81 3.50
C GLY A 235 4.73 -10.24 3.22
N ALA A 236 3.85 -10.43 2.25
CA ALA A 236 3.51 -11.77 1.75
C ALA A 236 4.74 -12.48 1.22
N ALA A 237 5.53 -11.82 0.36
CA ALA A 237 6.77 -12.35 -0.18
C ALA A 237 7.85 -12.56 0.90
N THR A 238 8.50 -13.73 0.90
CA THR A 238 9.74 -13.97 1.66
C THR A 238 10.91 -13.21 1.04
N ASP A 239 12.03 -13.07 1.76
CA ASP A 239 13.21 -12.38 1.21
C ASP A 239 13.77 -13.11 -0.03
N GLU A 240 13.72 -14.45 -0.05
CA GLU A 240 14.10 -15.24 -1.23
C GLU A 240 13.18 -14.97 -2.41
N GLN A 241 11.86 -14.93 -2.19
CA GLN A 241 10.89 -14.60 -3.24
C GLN A 241 11.08 -13.16 -3.73
N VAL A 242 11.38 -12.20 -2.86
CA VAL A 242 11.69 -10.82 -3.26
C VAL A 242 12.91 -10.77 -4.18
N GLN A 243 14.00 -11.45 -3.83
CA GLN A 243 15.21 -11.50 -4.68
C GLN A 243 14.91 -12.12 -6.06
N LYS A 244 14.21 -13.25 -6.10
CA LYS A 244 13.81 -13.90 -7.35
C LYS A 244 12.87 -13.02 -8.19
N THR A 245 11.96 -12.29 -7.54
CA THR A 245 11.07 -11.33 -8.21
C THR A 245 11.85 -10.16 -8.81
N ILE A 246 12.83 -9.61 -8.09
CA ILE A 246 13.71 -8.55 -8.60
C ILE A 246 14.43 -9.03 -9.88
N HIS A 247 14.97 -10.25 -9.88
CA HIS A 247 15.60 -10.82 -11.06
C HIS A 247 14.63 -10.98 -12.23
N ALA A 248 13.43 -11.51 -12.00
CA ALA A 248 12.40 -11.65 -13.02
C ALA A 248 11.95 -10.30 -13.58
N VAL A 249 11.67 -9.31 -12.72
CA VAL A 249 11.28 -7.96 -13.13
C VAL A 249 12.39 -7.35 -13.98
N ASN A 250 13.65 -7.40 -13.55
CA ASN A 250 14.79 -6.80 -14.28
C ASN A 250 15.09 -7.49 -15.61
N ASN A 251 14.75 -8.76 -15.77
CA ASN A 251 15.01 -9.50 -17.01
C ASN A 251 13.88 -9.37 -18.03
N TYR A 252 12.62 -9.26 -17.59
CA TYR A 252 11.47 -9.39 -18.49
C TYR A 252 10.65 -8.12 -18.67
N LEU A 253 10.56 -7.24 -17.67
CA LEU A 253 9.74 -6.03 -17.75
C LEU A 253 10.42 -4.75 -18.27
N PRO A 254 11.77 -4.64 -18.42
CA PRO A 254 12.35 -3.41 -18.95
C PRO A 254 11.90 -3.14 -20.38
N ASP A 255 11.51 -1.90 -20.65
CA ASP A 255 11.31 -1.43 -22.01
C ASP A 255 12.67 -1.10 -22.64
N LYS A 256 13.08 -1.85 -23.64
CA LYS A 256 14.38 -1.69 -24.31
C LYS A 256 14.54 -0.34 -25.03
N ASN A 257 13.44 0.32 -25.37
CA ASN A 257 13.46 1.60 -26.07
C ASN A 257 13.59 2.78 -25.11
N THR A 258 12.93 2.70 -23.95
CA THR A 258 12.85 3.80 -23.00
C THR A 258 13.71 3.60 -21.75
N GLY A 259 14.03 2.35 -21.40
CA GLY A 259 14.72 2.03 -20.15
C GLY A 259 13.82 2.00 -18.91
N GLY A 260 12.52 2.26 -19.07
CA GLY A 260 11.55 2.16 -17.98
C GLY A 260 11.06 0.73 -17.74
N ILE A 261 10.33 0.53 -16.65
CA ILE A 261 9.73 -0.77 -16.29
C ILE A 261 8.28 -0.80 -16.78
N ARG A 262 7.94 -1.78 -17.61
CA ARG A 262 6.57 -2.00 -18.09
C ARG A 262 5.66 -2.48 -16.96
N LEU A 263 4.39 -2.10 -17.04
CA LEU A 263 3.39 -2.62 -16.10
C LEU A 263 3.15 -4.12 -16.29
N THR A 264 3.12 -4.58 -17.55
CA THR A 264 2.85 -5.98 -17.87
C THR A 264 3.64 -6.45 -19.08
N LEU A 265 3.85 -7.76 -19.19
CA LEU A 265 4.10 -8.44 -20.48
C LEU A 265 2.80 -8.53 -21.28
N PRO A 266 2.85 -8.86 -22.59
CA PRO A 266 1.63 -9.00 -23.39
C PRO A 266 0.66 -10.01 -22.78
N LEU A 267 -0.56 -9.58 -22.44
CA LEU A 267 -1.57 -10.43 -21.82
C LEU A 267 -2.49 -11.14 -22.82
N GLY A 268 -2.26 -10.95 -24.13
CA GLY A 268 -3.03 -11.61 -25.18
C GLY A 268 -4.50 -11.19 -25.23
N ASP A 269 -5.38 -12.11 -25.64
CA ASP A 269 -6.80 -11.82 -25.86
C ASP A 269 -7.65 -11.98 -24.58
N ASN A 270 -7.25 -11.32 -23.49
CA ASN A 270 -7.98 -11.37 -22.20
C ASN A 270 -9.00 -10.24 -22.02
N THR A 271 -9.25 -9.40 -23.03
CA THR A 271 -10.12 -8.23 -22.90
C THR A 271 -11.51 -8.56 -22.37
N TRP A 272 -12.16 -9.58 -22.94
CA TRP A 272 -13.56 -9.88 -22.66
C TRP A 272 -13.81 -10.71 -21.40
N ASN A 273 -12.79 -11.31 -20.85
CA ASN A 273 -12.90 -12.12 -19.64
C ASN A 273 -11.99 -11.65 -18.50
N PHE A 274 -11.35 -10.47 -18.69
CA PHE A 274 -10.48 -9.91 -17.67
C PHE A 274 -10.58 -8.40 -17.56
N GLY A 275 -10.37 -7.62 -18.65
CA GLY A 275 -10.47 -6.18 -18.54
C GLY A 275 -10.28 -5.39 -19.83
N ARG A 276 -11.01 -4.27 -19.97
CA ARG A 276 -10.95 -3.39 -21.14
C ARG A 276 -9.58 -2.76 -21.38
N GLY A 277 -8.74 -2.64 -20.34
CA GLY A 277 -7.39 -2.07 -20.47
C GLY A 277 -6.52 -2.82 -21.48
N PHE A 278 -6.76 -4.10 -21.66
CA PHE A 278 -6.02 -4.94 -22.60
C PHE A 278 -6.50 -4.87 -24.06
N ALA A 279 -7.54 -4.09 -24.34
CA ALA A 279 -7.90 -3.70 -25.70
C ALA A 279 -7.01 -2.59 -26.27
N LEU A 280 -6.18 -1.96 -25.44
CA LEU A 280 -5.21 -0.97 -25.88
C LEU A 280 -4.04 -1.63 -26.64
N ILE A 281 -3.39 -0.87 -27.51
CA ILE A 281 -2.17 -1.32 -28.19
C ILE A 281 -1.09 -1.59 -27.14
N TYR A 282 -0.40 -2.72 -27.25
CA TYR A 282 0.69 -3.06 -26.35
C TYR A 282 1.79 -1.99 -26.34
N GLY A 283 2.20 -1.59 -25.14
CA GLY A 283 3.13 -0.49 -24.90
C GLY A 283 2.44 0.84 -24.54
N GLU A 284 1.11 0.84 -24.46
CA GLU A 284 0.32 2.01 -24.05
C GLU A 284 -0.43 1.73 -22.75
N LYS A 285 -0.38 2.67 -21.82
CA LYS A 285 -1.08 2.64 -20.52
C LYS A 285 -0.94 1.29 -19.81
N GLU A 286 -2.07 0.68 -19.40
CA GLU A 286 -2.12 -0.57 -18.66
C GLU A 286 -1.62 -1.77 -19.48
N ASN A 287 -1.70 -1.71 -20.81
CA ASN A 287 -1.23 -2.80 -21.65
C ASN A 287 0.25 -2.65 -22.01
N GLY A 288 1.12 -2.82 -21.04
CA GLY A 288 2.58 -2.84 -21.24
C GLY A 288 3.25 -1.48 -21.36
N GLY A 289 2.56 -0.36 -21.09
CA GLY A 289 3.19 0.92 -20.84
C GLY A 289 3.86 0.94 -19.47
N MET A 290 4.68 1.96 -19.20
CA MET A 290 5.17 2.23 -17.85
C MET A 290 4.10 3.02 -17.10
N PHE A 291 3.53 2.44 -16.07
CA PHE A 291 2.60 3.12 -15.19
C PHE A 291 3.39 3.70 -14.01
N SER A 292 3.70 4.98 -14.06
CA SER A 292 4.63 5.61 -13.11
C SER A 292 4.14 5.51 -11.66
N HIS A 293 2.84 5.52 -11.41
CA HIS A 293 2.26 5.29 -10.09
C HIS A 293 2.67 3.89 -9.56
N MET A 294 2.39 2.81 -10.31
CA MET A 294 2.75 1.46 -9.90
C MET A 294 4.27 1.27 -9.83
N THR A 295 5.02 1.87 -10.76
CA THR A 295 6.49 1.80 -10.75
C THR A 295 7.07 2.47 -9.50
N THR A 296 6.49 3.59 -9.04
CA THR A 296 6.88 4.26 -7.79
C THR A 296 6.51 3.42 -6.57
N MET A 297 5.32 2.80 -6.57
CA MET A 297 4.93 1.86 -5.51
C MET A 297 5.86 0.64 -5.44
N TYR A 298 6.34 0.15 -6.59
CA TYR A 298 7.33 -0.93 -6.62
C TYR A 298 8.67 -0.49 -6.00
N ALA A 299 9.15 0.71 -6.33
CA ALA A 299 10.32 1.27 -5.67
C ALA A 299 10.13 1.38 -4.15
N TYR A 300 8.95 1.86 -3.70
CA TYR A 300 8.59 1.90 -2.29
C TYR A 300 8.66 0.51 -1.64
N ALA A 301 8.08 -0.49 -2.29
CA ALA A 301 8.10 -1.88 -1.82
C ALA A 301 9.54 -2.39 -1.64
N LEU A 302 10.42 -2.14 -2.62
CA LEU A 302 11.83 -2.50 -2.54
C LEU A 302 12.56 -1.80 -1.38
N TYR A 303 12.40 -0.48 -1.27
CA TYR A 303 12.99 0.29 -0.16
C TYR A 303 12.48 -0.16 1.21
N SER A 304 11.20 -0.47 1.34
CA SER A 304 10.60 -0.95 2.59
C SER A 304 11.23 -2.27 3.08
N ARG A 305 11.75 -3.07 2.14
CA ARG A 305 12.42 -4.36 2.39
C ARG A 305 13.95 -4.26 2.37
N GLY A 306 14.51 -3.04 2.33
CA GLY A 306 15.96 -2.80 2.38
C GLY A 306 16.71 -2.96 1.06
N TYR A 307 16.02 -3.13 -0.07
CA TYR A 307 16.60 -3.18 -1.42
C TYR A 307 16.75 -1.76 -1.98
N ALA A 308 17.54 -0.93 -1.30
CA ALA A 308 17.65 0.50 -1.59
C ALA A 308 18.31 0.79 -2.95
N ARG A 309 19.29 -0.01 -3.35
CA ARG A 309 19.97 0.17 -4.65
C ARG A 309 19.03 -0.13 -5.81
N GLU A 310 18.29 -1.22 -5.73
CA GLU A 310 17.28 -1.60 -6.73
C GLU A 310 16.15 -0.57 -6.79
N GLY A 311 15.64 -0.13 -5.64
CA GLY A 311 14.63 0.92 -5.56
C GLY A 311 15.13 2.25 -6.15
N TYR A 312 16.38 2.62 -5.91
CA TYR A 312 16.99 3.81 -6.50
C TYR A 312 17.05 3.75 -8.03
N GLN A 313 17.40 2.61 -8.62
CA GLN A 313 17.42 2.45 -10.08
C GLN A 313 16.03 2.69 -10.69
N ILE A 314 14.98 2.24 -9.99
CA ILE A 314 13.59 2.50 -10.43
C ILE A 314 13.27 3.99 -10.39
N ILE A 315 13.57 4.68 -9.27
CA ILE A 315 13.35 6.13 -9.14
C ILE A 315 14.12 6.89 -10.23
N LYS A 316 15.38 6.50 -10.44
CA LYS A 316 16.25 7.11 -11.46
C LYS A 316 15.66 6.98 -12.87
N SER A 317 15.10 5.81 -13.21
CA SER A 317 14.47 5.60 -14.52
C SER A 317 13.25 6.51 -14.72
N ILE A 318 12.41 6.69 -13.67
CA ILE A 318 11.28 7.63 -13.71
C ILE A 318 11.78 9.06 -13.92
N TYR A 319 12.79 9.46 -13.18
CA TYR A 319 13.38 10.81 -13.26
C TYR A 319 13.95 11.09 -14.67
N GLU A 320 14.78 10.19 -15.19
CA GLU A 320 15.41 10.34 -16.51
C GLU A 320 14.39 10.42 -17.64
N LEU A 321 13.35 9.58 -17.59
CA LEU A 321 12.27 9.61 -18.57
C LEU A 321 11.44 10.90 -18.46
N SER A 322 11.07 11.30 -17.26
CA SER A 322 10.21 12.48 -17.02
C SER A 322 10.93 13.80 -17.36
N THR A 323 12.24 13.88 -17.15
CA THR A 323 13.05 15.08 -17.45
C THR A 323 13.51 15.19 -18.89
N ASN A 324 13.40 14.12 -19.68
CA ASN A 324 13.64 14.17 -21.12
C ASN A 324 12.44 14.82 -21.84
N THR A 325 12.35 16.14 -21.77
CA THR A 325 11.19 16.91 -22.26
C THR A 325 10.99 16.79 -23.77
N GLN A 326 12.01 16.45 -24.53
CA GLN A 326 11.89 16.26 -25.99
C GLN A 326 11.13 14.98 -26.34
N ILE A 327 11.31 13.92 -25.54
CA ILE A 327 10.66 12.63 -25.75
C ILE A 327 9.37 12.54 -24.95
N ALA A 328 9.41 12.87 -23.66
CA ALA A 328 8.25 12.79 -22.77
C ALA A 328 7.17 13.81 -23.14
N GLN A 329 7.55 14.98 -23.64
CA GLN A 329 6.64 16.07 -24.04
C GLN A 329 5.73 16.54 -22.90
N ILE A 330 6.19 16.34 -21.67
CA ILE A 330 5.54 16.79 -20.43
C ILE A 330 6.56 17.54 -19.58
N TYR A 331 6.17 18.69 -19.04
CA TYR A 331 6.96 19.48 -18.08
C TYR A 331 6.09 20.56 -17.42
N PRO A 332 6.30 20.83 -16.13
CA PRO A 332 7.04 20.04 -15.16
C PRO A 332 6.14 18.92 -14.59
N GLY A 333 6.71 17.81 -14.24
CA GLY A 333 6.02 16.79 -13.44
C GLY A 333 6.34 15.35 -13.83
N VAL A 334 5.92 14.45 -12.96
CA VAL A 334 5.95 13.01 -13.21
C VAL A 334 4.66 12.63 -13.94
N PRO A 335 4.73 12.14 -15.20
CA PRO A 335 3.51 11.71 -15.91
C PRO A 335 2.95 10.44 -15.28
N GLU A 336 1.64 10.24 -15.37
CA GLU A 336 0.98 9.01 -14.88
C GLU A 336 1.45 7.78 -15.67
N TYR A 337 1.54 7.93 -17.00
CA TYR A 337 2.05 6.88 -17.88
C TYR A 337 3.17 7.41 -18.78
N ILE A 338 4.08 6.51 -19.11
CA ILE A 338 5.05 6.69 -20.18
C ILE A 338 4.87 5.54 -21.17
N SER A 339 4.55 5.88 -22.42
CA SER A 339 4.38 4.88 -23.48
C SER A 339 5.70 4.24 -23.88
N SER A 340 5.67 3.12 -24.60
CA SER A 340 6.87 2.48 -25.14
C SER A 340 7.61 3.34 -26.18
N ARG A 341 7.05 4.50 -26.55
CA ARG A 341 7.73 5.54 -27.37
C ARG A 341 8.36 6.65 -26.52
N GLY A 342 8.28 6.54 -25.19
CA GLY A 342 8.79 7.52 -24.25
C GLY A 342 7.85 8.70 -23.97
N ARG A 343 6.69 8.79 -24.63
CA ARG A 343 5.74 9.90 -24.45
C ARG A 343 5.06 9.77 -23.09
N GLY A 344 5.13 10.85 -22.29
CA GLY A 344 4.38 10.99 -21.06
C GLY A 344 2.91 11.37 -21.33
N MET A 345 2.02 10.88 -20.47
CA MET A 345 0.59 11.14 -20.52
C MET A 345 0.08 11.57 -19.15
N TYR A 346 -0.95 12.41 -19.15
CA TYR A 346 -1.52 13.02 -17.94
C TYR A 346 -0.52 13.92 -17.19
N SER A 347 -0.57 15.23 -17.47
CA SER A 347 0.37 16.23 -16.97
C SER A 347 -0.03 16.89 -15.64
N TYR A 348 -1.11 16.42 -15.03
CA TYR A 348 -1.59 16.89 -13.74
C TYR A 348 -1.08 16.03 -12.60
N VAL A 349 -1.19 16.50 -11.37
CA VAL A 349 -0.78 15.74 -10.19
C VAL A 349 -1.68 14.50 -10.03
N THR A 350 -1.05 13.33 -10.07
CA THR A 350 -1.70 12.03 -9.94
C THR A 350 -1.07 11.23 -8.80
N GLY A 351 -1.49 9.98 -8.64
CA GLY A 351 -0.87 9.04 -7.71
C GLY A 351 0.65 8.90 -7.93
N ALA A 352 1.13 9.01 -9.17
CA ALA A 352 2.57 8.96 -9.46
C ALA A 352 3.36 10.04 -8.72
N GLY A 353 2.87 11.29 -8.73
CA GLY A 353 3.52 12.42 -8.03
C GLY A 353 3.47 12.27 -6.51
N SER A 354 2.29 11.97 -5.95
CA SER A 354 2.11 11.84 -4.50
C SER A 354 2.90 10.66 -3.91
N TRP A 355 2.92 9.51 -4.59
CA TRP A 355 3.73 8.36 -4.17
C TRP A 355 5.23 8.64 -4.29
N THR A 356 5.67 9.44 -5.27
CA THR A 356 7.08 9.85 -5.35
C THR A 356 7.49 10.65 -4.11
N ILE A 357 6.68 11.63 -3.68
CA ILE A 357 6.95 12.41 -2.46
C ILE A 357 6.94 11.49 -1.24
N PHE A 358 5.95 10.62 -1.11
CA PHE A 358 5.81 9.70 -0.01
C PHE A 358 7.00 8.72 0.07
N LEU A 359 7.41 8.13 -1.05
CA LEU A 359 8.59 7.28 -1.16
C LEU A 359 9.86 8.02 -0.75
N MET A 360 10.11 9.19 -1.33
CA MET A 360 11.34 9.95 -1.05
C MET A 360 11.44 10.30 0.42
N LEU A 361 10.37 10.84 1.01
CA LEU A 361 10.40 11.29 2.39
C LEU A 361 10.49 10.12 3.37
N THR A 362 9.61 9.12 3.23
CA THR A 362 9.43 8.08 4.26
C THR A 362 10.35 6.88 4.13
N GLN A 363 10.86 6.60 2.93
CA GLN A 363 11.71 5.44 2.68
C GLN A 363 13.14 5.83 2.29
N VAL A 364 13.33 6.73 1.32
CA VAL A 364 14.67 7.09 0.85
C VAL A 364 15.40 7.91 1.91
N TYR A 365 14.83 9.04 2.33
CA TYR A 365 15.37 9.85 3.44
C TYR A 365 15.00 9.26 4.80
N GLY A 366 13.98 8.40 4.86
CA GLY A 366 13.56 7.70 6.05
C GLY A 366 13.01 8.59 7.16
N ILE A 367 12.47 9.76 6.82
CA ILE A 367 11.94 10.76 7.76
C ILE A 367 10.44 10.53 7.90
N ARG A 368 10.01 9.97 9.03
CA ARG A 368 8.59 9.65 9.26
C ARG A 368 8.18 9.68 10.72
N GLY A 369 6.93 9.96 10.96
CA GLY A 369 6.35 9.86 12.30
C GLY A 369 6.17 8.41 12.74
N GLN A 370 6.30 8.16 14.04
CA GLN A 370 6.02 6.89 14.69
C GLN A 370 5.27 7.16 16.01
N LEU A 371 3.95 7.27 15.94
CA LEU A 371 3.08 7.55 17.09
C LEU A 371 3.48 8.80 17.90
N GLY A 372 3.82 9.87 17.19
CA GLY A 372 4.27 11.15 17.76
C GLY A 372 5.77 11.33 17.81
N ASP A 373 6.54 10.26 17.83
CA ASP A 373 7.98 10.28 17.73
C ASP A 373 8.43 10.51 16.27
N LEU A 374 9.64 11.06 16.08
CA LEU A 374 10.26 11.20 14.77
C LEU A 374 11.28 10.08 14.57
N LEU A 375 10.97 9.15 13.66
CA LEU A 375 11.90 8.14 13.21
C LEU A 375 12.68 8.65 12.00
N ILE A 376 14.03 8.54 12.06
CA ILE A 376 14.91 8.82 10.93
C ILE A 376 15.72 7.56 10.63
N GLU A 377 15.49 6.98 9.43
CA GLU A 377 16.09 5.73 8.96
C GLU A 377 16.46 5.86 7.48
N PRO A 378 17.56 6.59 7.16
CA PRO A 378 17.92 6.84 5.76
C PRO A 378 18.37 5.56 5.05
N LYS A 379 17.91 5.39 3.81
CA LYS A 379 18.32 4.30 2.91
C LYS A 379 18.95 4.91 1.64
N LEU A 380 19.99 5.70 1.85
CA LEU A 380 20.66 6.49 0.82
C LEU A 380 21.74 5.68 0.12
N VAL A 381 21.80 5.79 -1.20
CA VAL A 381 22.88 5.24 -2.01
C VAL A 381 23.87 6.37 -2.38
N LYS A 382 25.14 6.03 -2.56
CA LYS A 382 26.20 7.01 -2.83
C LYS A 382 25.97 7.85 -4.06
N GLU A 383 25.28 7.32 -5.07
CA GLU A 383 24.96 8.03 -6.30
C GLU A 383 24.00 9.21 -6.09
N GLN A 384 23.34 9.33 -4.94
CA GLN A 384 22.51 10.48 -4.58
C GLN A 384 23.32 11.69 -4.09
N TYR A 385 24.61 11.50 -3.81
CA TYR A 385 25.57 12.54 -3.41
C TYR A 385 26.40 12.99 -4.61
N ASP A 386 25.83 13.72 -5.56
CA ASP A 386 26.44 14.08 -6.85
C ASP A 386 27.87 14.63 -6.75
N SER A 387 28.02 15.81 -6.15
CA SER A 387 29.32 16.51 -6.02
C SER A 387 29.59 17.02 -4.62
N GLY A 388 28.71 16.71 -3.67
CA GLY A 388 28.78 17.18 -2.28
C GLY A 388 28.77 16.01 -1.30
N GLU A 389 29.28 16.27 -0.11
CA GLU A 389 29.29 15.30 0.99
C GLU A 389 27.99 15.33 1.80
N VAL A 390 27.04 16.22 1.46
CA VAL A 390 25.82 16.44 2.23
C VAL A 390 24.59 16.43 1.33
N LEU A 391 23.56 15.78 1.83
CA LEU A 391 22.23 15.76 1.24
C LEU A 391 21.24 16.32 2.27
N THR A 392 20.44 17.30 1.87
CA THR A 392 19.55 18.05 2.77
C THR A 392 18.10 17.93 2.32
N VAL A 393 17.20 17.76 3.29
CA VAL A 393 15.75 17.63 3.07
C VAL A 393 15.01 18.59 3.98
N ASP A 394 14.18 19.44 3.39
CA ASP A 394 13.26 20.30 4.10
C ASP A 394 11.90 19.64 4.21
N THR A 395 11.33 19.57 5.41
CA THR A 395 10.02 18.97 5.67
C THR A 395 9.34 19.63 6.86
N LEU A 396 8.09 19.21 7.09
CA LEU A 396 7.34 19.56 8.29
C LEU A 396 7.21 18.33 9.19
N PHE A 397 7.40 18.51 10.48
CA PHE A 397 7.09 17.51 11.48
C PHE A 397 6.43 18.18 12.70
N ALA A 398 5.28 17.67 13.13
CA ALA A 398 4.49 18.25 14.22
C ALA A 398 4.32 19.77 14.08
N GLU A 399 3.94 20.24 12.90
CA GLU A 399 3.74 21.65 12.52
C GLU A 399 4.99 22.54 12.58
N LYS A 400 6.18 21.97 12.79
CA LYS A 400 7.45 22.69 12.82
C LYS A 400 8.24 22.44 11.54
N GLU A 401 8.88 23.48 11.01
CA GLU A 401 9.82 23.35 9.89
C GLU A 401 11.08 22.63 10.35
N VAL A 402 11.48 21.58 9.67
CA VAL A 402 12.66 20.77 9.95
C VAL A 402 13.49 20.60 8.69
N CYS A 403 14.77 20.83 8.81
CA CYS A 403 15.78 20.60 7.79
C CYS A 403 16.69 19.47 8.26
N VAL A 404 16.64 18.32 7.61
CA VAL A 404 17.48 17.16 7.93
C VAL A 404 18.62 17.08 6.94
N SER A 405 19.87 17.05 7.45
CA SER A 405 21.09 16.96 6.64
C SER A 405 21.83 15.66 6.95
N PHE A 406 22.11 14.88 5.90
CA PHE A 406 22.89 13.64 5.98
C PHE A 406 24.28 13.88 5.40
N TYR A 407 25.31 13.76 6.24
CA TYR A 407 26.72 13.94 5.87
C TYR A 407 27.35 12.58 5.55
N ASN A 408 27.77 12.35 4.31
CA ASN A 408 28.39 11.11 3.83
C ASN A 408 29.80 11.40 3.27
N ARG A 409 30.73 11.76 4.12
CA ARG A 409 32.10 12.18 3.75
C ARG A 409 32.93 11.07 3.12
N LYS A 410 32.53 9.81 3.30
CA LYS A 410 33.22 8.64 2.75
C LYS A 410 32.55 8.04 1.54
N TYR A 411 31.44 8.64 1.05
CA TYR A 411 30.66 8.14 -0.07
C TYR A 411 30.24 6.67 0.11
N LEU A 412 29.76 6.34 1.31
CA LEU A 412 29.27 5.01 1.67
C LEU A 412 27.91 4.75 1.05
N ASP A 413 27.68 3.50 0.71
CA ASP A 413 26.42 3.02 0.19
C ASP A 413 25.48 2.52 1.29
N TYR A 414 24.17 2.40 1.01
CA TYR A 414 23.25 1.74 1.94
C TYR A 414 23.75 0.33 2.26
N GLY A 415 23.82 0.02 3.56
CA GLY A 415 24.41 -1.23 4.06
C GLY A 415 25.88 -1.13 4.47
N GLU A 416 26.62 -0.13 3.97
CA GLU A 416 28.04 0.13 4.33
C GLU A 416 28.17 1.13 5.48
N TYR A 417 27.12 1.95 5.72
CA TYR A 417 27.11 2.93 6.78
C TYR A 417 26.19 2.56 7.95
N GLN A 418 26.45 3.19 9.05
CA GLN A 418 25.57 3.35 10.21
C GLN A 418 25.45 4.84 10.56
N LEU A 419 24.45 5.19 11.37
CA LEU A 419 24.33 6.55 11.88
C LEU A 419 25.44 6.82 12.90
N GLY A 420 26.11 7.94 12.73
CA GLY A 420 27.15 8.44 13.65
C GLY A 420 26.59 9.53 14.58
N GLU A 421 27.30 10.66 14.68
CA GLU A 421 26.87 11.78 15.49
C GLU A 421 25.60 12.42 14.93
N LEU A 422 24.68 12.77 15.82
CA LEU A 422 23.48 13.54 15.51
C LEU A 422 23.48 14.83 16.33
N SER A 423 23.08 15.93 15.70
CA SER A 423 22.85 17.20 16.39
C SER A 423 21.52 17.83 16.02
N ILE A 424 20.88 18.52 16.97
CA ILE A 424 19.66 19.29 16.79
C ILE A 424 19.95 20.75 17.12
N ASN A 425 19.70 21.64 16.15
CA ASN A 425 19.96 23.09 16.31
C ASN A 425 21.40 23.43 16.81
N GLY A 426 22.38 22.58 16.44
CA GLY A 426 23.79 22.73 16.83
C GLY A 426 24.15 22.06 18.15
N GLU A 427 23.22 21.50 18.88
CA GLU A 427 23.48 20.73 20.10
C GLU A 427 23.63 19.25 19.81
N VAL A 428 24.72 18.62 20.24
CA VAL A 428 24.94 17.18 20.03
C VAL A 428 23.92 16.38 20.83
N TRP A 429 23.28 15.46 20.14
CA TRP A 429 22.34 14.49 20.70
C TRP A 429 23.12 13.40 21.47
N LYS A 430 22.81 13.22 22.73
CA LYS A 430 23.58 12.34 23.62
C LYS A 430 22.99 10.95 23.84
N ASN A 431 21.76 10.71 23.30
CA ASN A 431 21.12 9.43 23.49
C ASN A 431 21.64 8.38 22.49
N GLN A 432 21.35 7.12 22.79
CA GLN A 432 21.84 6.01 22.01
C GLN A 432 21.21 6.04 20.59
N ILE A 433 22.05 5.97 19.57
CA ILE A 433 21.66 5.80 18.17
C ILE A 433 21.80 4.32 17.83
N ASN A 434 20.75 3.72 17.29
CA ASN A 434 20.82 2.40 16.70
C ASN A 434 21.65 2.45 15.41
N SER A 435 22.22 1.33 14.99
CA SER A 435 23.15 1.32 13.87
C SER A 435 22.56 1.91 12.57
N THR A 436 21.26 1.77 12.30
CA THR A 436 20.63 2.19 11.03
C THR A 436 19.54 3.23 11.18
N SER A 437 19.08 3.50 12.39
CA SER A 437 17.97 4.40 12.66
C SER A 437 18.11 5.11 14.01
N VAL A 438 17.40 6.22 14.15
CA VAL A 438 17.22 6.93 15.41
C VAL A 438 15.75 7.30 15.59
N VAL A 439 15.26 7.17 16.82
CA VAL A 439 13.94 7.64 17.23
C VAL A 439 14.14 8.84 18.15
N LEU A 440 13.61 9.97 17.76
CA LEU A 440 13.57 11.19 18.55
C LEU A 440 12.19 11.29 19.19
N HIS A 441 12.12 11.14 20.51
CA HIS A 441 10.86 11.09 21.24
C HIS A 441 10.13 12.42 21.23
N GLN A 442 8.81 12.40 21.18
CA GLN A 442 7.94 13.58 21.09
C GLN A 442 8.28 14.61 22.16
N ALA A 443 8.42 14.20 23.42
CA ALA A 443 8.74 15.11 24.52
C ALA A 443 10.06 15.86 24.33
N GLU A 444 11.06 15.19 23.76
CA GLU A 444 12.38 15.79 23.46
C GLU A 444 12.29 16.74 22.25
N LEU A 445 11.47 16.39 21.26
CA LEU A 445 11.25 17.26 20.09
C LEU A 445 10.49 18.54 20.46
N GLU A 446 9.55 18.46 21.40
CA GLU A 446 8.84 19.64 21.92
C GLU A 446 9.78 20.63 22.57
N GLU A 447 10.79 20.14 23.30
CA GLU A 447 11.82 20.96 23.96
C GLU A 447 12.83 21.54 22.97
N LYS A 448 13.26 20.76 21.96
CA LYS A 448 14.40 21.11 21.08
C LYS A 448 14.00 21.79 19.77
N LEU A 449 12.81 21.51 19.25
CA LEU A 449 12.33 22.14 18.04
C LEU A 449 11.57 23.43 18.34
N ILE A 450 12.04 24.51 17.79
CA ILE A 450 11.54 25.87 18.04
C ILE A 450 10.49 26.21 16.99
N ALA A 451 9.29 26.62 17.44
CA ALA A 451 8.23 27.08 16.55
C ALA A 451 8.60 28.39 15.83
N GLY A 452 8.17 28.54 14.58
CA GLY A 452 8.37 29.75 13.79
C GLY A 452 9.79 29.94 13.26
N ARG A 453 10.66 28.92 13.38
CA ARG A 453 11.97 28.90 12.73
C ARG A 453 12.25 27.54 12.10
N LYS A 454 13.13 27.53 11.10
CA LYS A 454 13.63 26.31 10.48
C LYS A 454 14.64 25.62 11.42
N ASN A 455 14.26 24.46 11.92
CA ASN A 455 15.10 23.65 12.80
C ASN A 455 16.08 22.80 12.00
N GLN A 456 17.29 22.60 12.49
CA GLN A 456 18.34 21.82 11.85
C GLN A 456 18.56 20.50 12.58
N ILE A 457 18.46 19.38 11.87
CA ILE A 457 18.89 18.05 12.35
C ILE A 457 20.02 17.59 11.43
N CYS A 458 21.22 17.42 11.98
CA CYS A 458 22.39 16.99 11.23
C CYS A 458 22.80 15.59 11.68
N ILE A 459 23.03 14.69 10.71
CA ILE A 459 23.38 13.28 10.95
C ILE A 459 24.61 12.91 10.13
N GLU A 460 25.64 12.39 10.78
CA GLU A 460 26.82 11.81 10.13
C GLU A 460 26.53 10.35 9.73
N LEU A 461 26.87 9.98 8.50
CA LEU A 461 26.91 8.59 8.06
C LEU A 461 28.36 8.09 8.17
N VAL A 462 28.59 7.12 9.02
CA VAL A 462 29.93 6.59 9.30
C VAL A 462 30.00 5.11 8.91
N GLU A 463 31.21 4.60 8.65
CA GLU A 463 31.40 3.18 8.32
C GLU A 463 30.78 2.28 9.39
N ARG A 464 30.06 1.26 8.92
CA ARG A 464 29.49 0.25 9.78
C ARG A 464 30.60 -0.54 10.48
N LYS A 465 30.56 -0.56 11.80
CA LYS A 465 31.45 -1.43 12.59
C LYS A 465 30.96 -2.87 12.40
N GLY A 466 31.81 -3.74 11.84
CA GLY A 466 31.51 -5.15 11.62
C GLY A 466 31.18 -5.93 12.90
#